data_c03c446046e11ee0b063099e80edc332
#
_entry.id   c03c446046e11ee0b063099e80edc332
#
_cell.length_a   1.000
_cell.length_b   1.000
_cell.length_c   1.000
_cell.angle_alpha   90.00
_cell.angle_beta   90.00
_cell.angle_gamma   90.00
#
_symmetry.space_group_name_H-M   'P 1'
#
loop_
_entity.id
_entity.type
_entity.pdbx_description
1 polymer ?
#
loop_
_entity_poly.entity_id
_entity_poly.type
_entity_poly.pdbx_seq_one_letter_code
_entity_poly.pdbx_strand_id
1 'polypeptide(L)'
;MVKVITYGTYDCLHYGHIRLLQRAKALGDYLIVGITSEDFDRSRGKINVQQSLEERIAAVRELGLADEIIIEEYEGQKIEDILRYDIDILTVGSDWKGKFDYLREYCQVVYLDRTDGISSTEIRSQQSLLHLGMVGNNRILHKMLRESRYVNGLEVTGYYTSQTEHDVVECPFYEHYGQLLDISDAVYIAALPEKHYDLIRTALEAGKHVLCESPIAVTRSQCRELMMLAKKKNRALVAATKTAYATAYRRLILLVKSGKIGQVVSVDATCTSLQDLTDKTSGELKNCWNSINAWGPAAMLPIFQLLGTDYTTKRIITKVDSRCEGFDLFTKIDFEYPDATASLKVGKGVKSEGELIVSGTKGYVYVPAPWWKPSYFEIRYENPVDNMRYFYQLDGEGLRYELVNFVHAVSNQHEVFPIQNEISEAICGVIEDYTLKKDIVFI
;
A
#
# COMPACT_ATOMS: atom_id res chain seq x y z
N MET A 1 -32.79 6.51 25.71
CA MET A 1 -32.39 7.35 24.57
C MET A 1 -31.54 6.52 23.67
N VAL A 2 -32.03 6.20 22.48
CA VAL A 2 -31.30 5.38 21.51
C VAL A 2 -30.32 6.29 20.76
N LYS A 3 -29.03 5.99 20.86
CA LYS A 3 -27.95 6.74 20.21
C LYS A 3 -27.52 6.06 18.92
N VAL A 4 -27.53 6.80 17.85
CA VAL A 4 -27.18 6.34 16.50
C VAL A 4 -25.91 7.05 16.05
N ILE A 5 -24.97 6.32 15.45
CA ILE A 5 -23.78 6.91 14.82
C ILE A 5 -23.72 6.54 13.35
N THR A 6 -23.32 7.48 12.51
CA THR A 6 -23.05 7.26 11.10
C THR A 6 -21.77 7.98 10.67
N TYR A 7 -21.10 7.45 9.65
CA TYR A 7 -19.83 8.01 9.15
C TYR A 7 -19.88 8.27 7.65
N GLY A 8 -19.23 9.33 7.23
CA GLY A 8 -19.10 9.65 5.81
C GLY A 8 -18.17 10.82 5.54
N THR A 9 -17.80 10.99 4.28
CA THR A 9 -17.02 12.15 3.83
C THR A 9 -17.89 13.40 3.72
N TYR A 10 -19.14 13.23 3.30
CA TYR A 10 -20.14 14.30 3.09
C TYR A 10 -19.65 15.45 2.19
N ASP A 11 -18.77 15.12 1.23
CA ASP A 11 -18.27 16.06 0.24
C ASP A 11 -19.34 16.44 -0.77
N CYS A 12 -19.44 17.72 -1.12
CA CYS A 12 -20.49 18.25 -1.99
C CYS A 12 -21.87 17.72 -1.58
N LEU A 13 -22.30 18.05 -0.36
CA LEU A 13 -23.50 17.52 0.27
C LEU A 13 -24.68 17.50 -0.70
N HIS A 14 -25.19 16.32 -1.01
CA HIS A 14 -26.26 16.13 -2.00
C HIS A 14 -27.44 15.34 -1.42
N TYR A 15 -28.51 15.23 -2.18
CA TYR A 15 -29.77 14.60 -1.77
C TYR A 15 -29.57 13.17 -1.18
N GLY A 16 -28.65 12.37 -1.75
CA GLY A 16 -28.32 11.04 -1.23
C GLY A 16 -27.77 11.06 0.21
N HIS A 17 -26.89 12.03 0.51
CA HIS A 17 -26.37 12.23 1.86
C HIS A 17 -27.46 12.69 2.83
N ILE A 18 -28.33 13.63 2.39
CA ILE A 18 -29.45 14.14 3.21
C ILE A 18 -30.39 12.99 3.57
N ARG A 19 -30.74 12.14 2.59
CA ARG A 19 -31.61 10.98 2.82
C ARG A 19 -30.99 9.94 3.75
N LEU A 20 -29.69 9.70 3.63
CA LEU A 20 -28.97 8.83 4.57
C LEU A 20 -29.07 9.37 6.00
N LEU A 21 -28.77 10.67 6.20
CA LEU A 21 -28.83 11.30 7.52
C LEU A 21 -30.25 11.33 8.10
N GLN A 22 -31.27 11.58 7.28
CA GLN A 22 -32.68 11.51 7.71
C GLN A 22 -33.06 10.10 8.19
N ARG A 23 -32.66 9.07 7.44
CA ARG A 23 -32.92 7.66 7.82
C ARG A 23 -32.12 7.26 9.06
N ALA A 24 -30.86 7.72 9.17
CA ALA A 24 -30.06 7.50 10.36
C ALA A 24 -30.71 8.12 11.59
N LYS A 25 -31.19 9.38 11.48
CA LYS A 25 -31.90 10.07 12.57
C LYS A 25 -33.19 9.34 12.97
N ALA A 26 -33.89 8.73 12.02
CA ALA A 26 -35.14 8.00 12.29
C ALA A 26 -34.92 6.65 13.04
N LEU A 27 -33.67 6.19 13.18
CA LEU A 27 -33.34 4.96 13.91
C LEU A 27 -33.23 5.18 15.43
N GLY A 28 -33.13 6.43 15.90
CA GLY A 28 -32.98 6.72 17.32
C GLY A 28 -33.24 8.15 17.70
N ASP A 29 -33.02 8.46 18.96
CA ASP A 29 -33.30 9.76 19.57
C ASP A 29 -32.16 10.76 19.37
N TYR A 30 -30.92 10.28 19.30
CA TYR A 30 -29.69 11.08 19.23
C TYR A 30 -28.80 10.57 18.11
N LEU A 31 -28.46 11.45 17.16
CA LEU A 31 -27.63 11.13 16.00
C LEU A 31 -26.26 11.82 16.11
N ILE A 32 -25.22 10.99 16.13
CA ILE A 32 -23.83 11.43 15.99
C ILE A 32 -23.39 11.20 14.53
N VAL A 33 -22.82 12.24 13.92
CA VAL A 33 -22.29 12.17 12.55
C VAL A 33 -20.77 12.30 12.57
N GLY A 34 -20.08 11.24 12.23
CA GLY A 34 -18.62 11.22 12.02
C GLY A 34 -18.27 11.68 10.61
N ILE A 35 -17.54 12.79 10.49
CA ILE A 35 -17.04 13.32 9.22
C ILE A 35 -15.58 12.96 9.10
N THR A 36 -15.20 12.28 8.01
CA THR A 36 -13.82 11.86 7.79
C THR A 36 -12.89 13.04 7.60
N SER A 37 -11.72 13.02 8.25
CA SER A 37 -10.68 14.03 8.05
C SER A 37 -10.11 13.93 6.62
N GLU A 38 -9.48 15.00 6.13
CA GLU A 38 -8.89 15.01 4.80
C GLU A 38 -7.80 13.94 4.65
N ASP A 39 -6.94 13.80 5.65
CA ASP A 39 -5.87 12.80 5.65
C ASP A 39 -6.41 11.37 5.70
N PHE A 40 -7.50 11.16 6.43
CA PHE A 40 -8.15 9.86 6.47
C PHE A 40 -8.89 9.55 5.17
N ASP A 41 -9.58 10.49 4.56
CA ASP A 41 -10.20 10.33 3.23
C ASP A 41 -9.13 9.99 2.17
N ARG A 42 -8.00 10.68 2.19
CA ARG A 42 -6.84 10.42 1.33
C ARG A 42 -6.32 9.00 1.52
N SER A 43 -6.11 8.56 2.76
CA SER A 43 -5.62 7.21 3.06
C SER A 43 -6.56 6.11 2.57
N ARG A 44 -7.85 6.40 2.40
CA ARG A 44 -8.89 5.46 1.94
C ARG A 44 -9.20 5.53 0.44
N GLY A 45 -8.46 6.34 -0.31
CA GLY A 45 -8.64 6.45 -1.75
C GLY A 45 -9.60 7.53 -2.22
N LYS A 46 -10.07 8.40 -1.32
CA LYS A 46 -10.89 9.55 -1.68
C LYS A 46 -10.04 10.79 -1.87
N ILE A 47 -9.36 10.86 -3.00
CA ILE A 47 -8.40 11.91 -3.31
C ILE A 47 -9.03 13.19 -3.89
N ASN A 48 -10.28 13.14 -4.31
CA ASN A 48 -10.97 14.23 -4.98
C ASN A 48 -12.06 14.86 -4.08
N VAL A 49 -11.81 14.97 -2.79
CA VAL A 49 -12.66 15.73 -1.88
C VAL A 49 -12.48 17.20 -2.23
N GLN A 50 -13.58 17.86 -2.61
CA GLN A 50 -13.55 19.26 -3.10
C GLN A 50 -13.65 20.28 -1.98
N GLN A 51 -14.35 19.93 -0.91
CA GLN A 51 -14.60 20.80 0.22
C GLN A 51 -13.65 20.48 1.36
N SER A 52 -13.15 21.51 2.03
CA SER A 52 -12.40 21.37 3.27
C SER A 52 -13.22 20.66 4.35
N LEU A 53 -12.56 20.09 5.34
CA LEU A 53 -13.25 19.48 6.48
C LEU A 53 -14.20 20.46 7.16
N GLU A 54 -13.79 21.72 7.30
CA GLU A 54 -14.60 22.79 7.91
C GLU A 54 -15.87 23.08 7.12
N GLU A 55 -15.78 23.15 5.78
CA GLU A 55 -16.93 23.35 4.90
C GLU A 55 -17.91 22.18 4.98
N ARG A 56 -17.41 20.94 5.04
CA ARG A 56 -18.23 19.73 5.17
C ARG A 56 -18.92 19.65 6.53
N ILE A 57 -18.22 20.00 7.60
CA ILE A 57 -18.82 20.13 8.94
C ILE A 57 -19.92 21.17 8.96
N ALA A 58 -19.67 22.34 8.35
CA ALA A 58 -20.68 23.43 8.28
C ALA A 58 -21.92 22.98 7.51
N ALA A 59 -21.75 22.33 6.35
CA ALA A 59 -22.86 21.84 5.54
C ALA A 59 -23.73 20.80 6.28
N VAL A 60 -23.08 19.82 6.98
CA VAL A 60 -23.82 18.82 7.77
C VAL A 60 -24.54 19.48 8.96
N ARG A 61 -23.92 20.48 9.62
CA ARG A 61 -24.49 21.20 10.74
C ARG A 61 -25.74 22.04 10.31
N GLU A 62 -25.70 22.67 9.14
CA GLU A 62 -26.76 23.44 8.58
C GLU A 62 -28.05 22.64 8.32
N LEU A 63 -27.91 21.32 8.06
CA LEU A 63 -29.07 20.43 7.91
C LEU A 63 -29.90 20.27 9.19
N GLY A 64 -29.32 20.52 10.36
CA GLY A 64 -30.00 20.36 11.64
C GLY A 64 -30.45 18.96 11.99
N LEU A 65 -29.84 17.90 11.34
CA LEU A 65 -30.18 16.50 11.58
C LEU A 65 -29.27 15.84 12.62
N ALA A 66 -28.01 16.28 12.68
CA ALA A 66 -27.01 15.78 13.62
C ALA A 66 -27.15 16.48 14.97
N ASP A 67 -27.23 15.72 16.06
CA ASP A 67 -27.18 16.26 17.43
C ASP A 67 -25.72 16.53 17.83
N GLU A 68 -24.79 15.71 17.33
CA GLU A 68 -23.35 15.86 17.54
C GLU A 68 -22.57 15.55 16.25
N ILE A 69 -21.47 16.25 16.01
CA ILE A 69 -20.57 16.02 14.89
C ILE A 69 -19.19 15.76 15.44
N ILE A 70 -18.59 14.62 15.03
CA ILE A 70 -17.24 14.22 15.39
C ILE A 70 -16.37 14.06 14.13
N ILE A 71 -15.07 14.05 14.30
CA ILE A 71 -14.12 13.86 13.20
C ILE A 71 -13.60 12.42 13.25
N GLU A 72 -13.65 11.73 12.12
CA GLU A 72 -13.03 10.42 11.95
C GLU A 72 -11.63 10.59 11.33
N GLU A 73 -10.58 10.25 12.07
CA GLU A 73 -9.19 10.54 11.72
C GLU A 73 -8.39 9.28 11.35
N TYR A 74 -8.84 8.09 11.79
CA TYR A 74 -8.10 6.83 11.58
C TYR A 74 -9.01 5.60 11.55
N GLU A 75 -8.49 4.57 10.93
CA GLU A 75 -9.17 3.28 10.88
C GLU A 75 -9.17 2.60 12.26
N GLY A 76 -10.34 2.06 12.67
CA GLY A 76 -10.53 1.48 14.02
C GLY A 76 -11.15 2.45 15.02
N GLN A 77 -11.18 3.76 14.75
CA GLN A 77 -11.82 4.76 15.63
C GLN A 77 -13.28 4.43 15.95
N LYS A 78 -13.98 3.77 15.03
CA LYS A 78 -15.39 3.39 15.23
C LYS A 78 -15.64 2.59 16.49
N ILE A 79 -14.71 1.69 16.88
CA ILE A 79 -14.84 0.91 18.12
C ILE A 79 -14.71 1.83 19.33
N GLU A 80 -13.71 2.73 19.32
CA GLU A 80 -13.50 3.69 20.41
C GLU A 80 -14.68 4.64 20.55
N ASP A 81 -15.23 5.14 19.43
CA ASP A 81 -16.38 6.02 19.43
C ASP A 81 -17.66 5.31 19.91
N ILE A 82 -17.91 4.06 19.47
CA ILE A 82 -19.04 3.25 19.94
C ILE A 82 -18.99 3.10 21.46
N LEU A 83 -17.85 2.77 22.01
CA LEU A 83 -17.67 2.60 23.45
C LEU A 83 -17.72 3.94 24.19
N ARG A 84 -17.09 5.00 23.67
CA ARG A 84 -16.99 6.31 24.28
C ARG A 84 -18.35 7.00 24.38
N TYR A 85 -19.15 6.91 23.34
CA TYR A 85 -20.45 7.58 23.24
C TYR A 85 -21.62 6.69 23.66
N ASP A 86 -21.34 5.41 24.01
CA ASP A 86 -22.35 4.40 24.38
C ASP A 86 -23.41 4.28 23.27
N ILE A 87 -22.94 3.84 22.09
CA ILE A 87 -23.73 3.80 20.85
C ILE A 87 -24.56 2.53 20.78
N ASP A 88 -25.87 2.66 20.56
CA ASP A 88 -26.79 1.53 20.36
C ASP A 88 -26.77 1.04 18.91
N ILE A 89 -26.70 1.96 17.94
CA ILE A 89 -26.84 1.64 16.51
C ILE A 89 -25.74 2.35 15.71
N LEU A 90 -24.94 1.58 14.98
CA LEU A 90 -24.11 2.10 13.89
C LEU A 90 -24.87 1.89 12.58
N THR A 91 -24.97 2.94 11.76
CA THR A 91 -25.61 2.86 10.45
C THR A 91 -24.74 3.43 9.34
N VAL A 92 -24.75 2.77 8.19
CA VAL A 92 -24.03 3.18 6.97
C VAL A 92 -24.83 2.77 5.73
N GLY A 93 -24.46 3.30 4.56
CA GLY A 93 -25.10 2.91 3.30
C GLY A 93 -24.85 1.44 2.94
N SER A 94 -25.76 0.86 2.13
CA SER A 94 -25.70 -0.53 1.69
C SER A 94 -24.47 -0.90 0.85
N ASP A 95 -23.77 0.09 0.28
CA ASP A 95 -22.48 -0.10 -0.41
C ASP A 95 -21.41 -0.74 0.52
N TRP A 96 -21.61 -0.62 1.82
CA TRP A 96 -20.73 -1.15 2.87
C TRP A 96 -21.23 -2.45 3.49
N LYS A 97 -22.26 -3.08 2.91
CA LYS A 97 -22.88 -4.29 3.48
C LYS A 97 -21.84 -5.38 3.75
N GLY A 98 -21.84 -5.88 4.99
CA GLY A 98 -20.91 -6.90 5.48
C GLY A 98 -19.55 -6.37 5.96
N LYS A 99 -19.11 -5.17 5.55
CA LYS A 99 -17.80 -4.65 5.93
C LYS A 99 -17.66 -4.23 7.39
N PHE A 100 -18.77 -3.89 8.03
CA PHE A 100 -18.81 -3.46 9.44
C PHE A 100 -19.48 -4.49 10.36
N ASP A 101 -19.67 -5.73 9.89
CA ASP A 101 -20.31 -6.79 10.70
C ASP A 101 -19.48 -7.16 11.94
N TYR A 102 -18.18 -6.91 11.94
CA TYR A 102 -17.31 -7.08 13.11
C TYR A 102 -17.67 -6.14 14.27
N LEU A 103 -18.40 -5.05 14.02
CA LEU A 103 -18.87 -4.12 15.06
C LEU A 103 -20.13 -4.60 15.77
N ARG A 104 -20.75 -5.71 15.31
CA ARG A 104 -21.92 -6.30 15.95
C ARG A 104 -21.67 -6.82 17.37
N GLU A 105 -20.39 -6.99 17.74
CA GLU A 105 -20.00 -7.31 19.11
C GLU A 105 -20.18 -6.12 20.07
N TYR A 106 -20.26 -4.88 19.52
CA TYR A 106 -20.31 -3.65 20.31
C TYR A 106 -21.66 -2.92 20.22
N CYS A 107 -22.31 -2.96 19.06
CA CYS A 107 -23.61 -2.30 18.83
C CYS A 107 -24.39 -2.97 17.71
N GLN A 108 -25.65 -2.56 17.51
CA GLN A 108 -26.42 -3.00 16.35
C GLN A 108 -25.89 -2.34 15.07
N VAL A 109 -25.62 -3.12 14.01
CA VAL A 109 -25.16 -2.60 12.70
C VAL A 109 -26.34 -2.66 11.71
N VAL A 110 -26.72 -1.50 11.17
CA VAL A 110 -27.83 -1.34 10.22
C VAL A 110 -27.29 -0.78 8.90
N TYR A 111 -27.56 -1.47 7.79
CA TYR A 111 -27.22 -1.00 6.45
C TYR A 111 -28.45 -0.38 5.78
N LEU A 112 -28.33 0.89 5.37
CA LEU A 112 -29.42 1.63 4.74
C LEU A 112 -29.31 1.48 3.21
N ASP A 113 -30.43 1.16 2.56
CA ASP A 113 -30.48 1.01 1.11
C ASP A 113 -30.10 2.30 0.39
N ARG A 114 -29.46 2.17 -0.77
CA ARG A 114 -29.05 3.30 -1.61
C ARG A 114 -30.29 4.07 -2.08
N THR A 115 -30.16 5.39 -2.13
CA THR A 115 -31.15 6.26 -2.77
C THR A 115 -30.80 6.36 -4.25
N ASP A 116 -31.69 5.88 -5.13
CA ASP A 116 -31.48 5.92 -6.59
C ASP A 116 -31.39 7.36 -7.10
N GLY A 117 -30.45 7.60 -8.04
CA GLY A 117 -30.50 8.76 -8.93
C GLY A 117 -29.43 9.85 -8.76
N ILE A 118 -28.56 9.85 -7.75
CA ILE A 118 -27.45 10.82 -7.67
C ILE A 118 -26.25 10.21 -6.94
N SER A 119 -25.08 10.25 -7.58
CA SER A 119 -23.80 9.89 -6.93
C SER A 119 -22.86 11.10 -6.95
N SER A 120 -22.07 11.26 -5.89
CA SER A 120 -20.98 12.25 -5.84
C SER A 120 -19.94 12.01 -6.96
N THR A 121 -19.94 10.84 -7.58
CA THR A 121 -19.08 10.50 -8.72
C THR A 121 -19.50 11.25 -9.99
N GLU A 122 -20.81 11.47 -10.24
CA GLU A 122 -21.29 12.23 -11.40
C GLU A 122 -21.00 13.73 -11.30
N ILE A 123 -20.99 14.27 -10.08
CA ILE A 123 -20.64 15.68 -9.82
C ILE A 123 -19.13 15.93 -10.02
N ARG A 124 -18.29 14.91 -9.79
CA ARG A 124 -16.83 14.98 -9.88
C ARG A 124 -16.26 14.73 -11.28
N SER A 125 -17.08 14.34 -12.24
CA SER A 125 -16.65 14.01 -13.62
C SER A 125 -16.05 15.16 -14.42
N GLN A 126 -15.88 16.35 -13.83
CA GLN A 126 -15.26 17.52 -14.45
C GLN A 126 -13.77 17.71 -14.12
N GLN A 127 -13.16 16.85 -13.28
CA GLN A 127 -11.73 16.92 -12.99
C GLN A 127 -10.94 16.02 -13.95
N SER A 128 -9.72 16.44 -14.33
CA SER A 128 -8.84 15.69 -15.22
C SER A 128 -8.52 14.29 -14.64
N LEU A 129 -8.96 13.25 -15.33
CA LEU A 129 -8.62 11.86 -15.04
C LEU A 129 -7.14 11.62 -15.34
N LEU A 130 -6.43 10.95 -14.44
CA LEU A 130 -5.10 10.43 -14.72
C LEU A 130 -5.22 9.10 -15.48
N HIS A 131 -4.76 9.08 -16.72
CA HIS A 131 -4.76 7.90 -17.56
C HIS A 131 -3.55 7.02 -17.28
N LEU A 132 -3.79 5.80 -16.77
CA LEU A 132 -2.76 4.85 -16.36
C LEU A 132 -2.66 3.69 -17.35
N GLY A 133 -1.52 3.57 -18.04
CA GLY A 133 -1.15 2.37 -18.79
C GLY A 133 -0.50 1.33 -17.87
N MET A 134 -0.75 0.04 -18.12
CA MET A 134 -0.11 -1.05 -17.37
C MET A 134 0.89 -1.80 -18.24
N VAL A 135 2.04 -2.20 -17.66
CA VAL A 135 3.13 -2.85 -18.39
C VAL A 135 3.59 -4.10 -17.66
N GLY A 136 3.62 -5.24 -18.35
CA GLY A 136 4.12 -6.49 -17.79
C GLY A 136 3.24 -7.70 -18.11
N ASN A 137 3.61 -8.84 -17.52
CA ASN A 137 2.88 -10.09 -17.64
C ASN A 137 2.79 -10.77 -16.27
N ASN A 138 2.18 -10.09 -15.32
CA ASN A 138 2.05 -10.60 -13.96
C ASN A 138 0.59 -10.54 -13.52
N ARG A 139 0.15 -11.54 -12.76
CA ARG A 139 -1.19 -11.57 -12.13
C ARG A 139 -1.50 -10.32 -11.30
N ILE A 140 -0.47 -9.55 -10.94
CA ILE A 140 -0.66 -8.28 -10.24
C ILE A 140 -1.43 -7.27 -11.11
N LEU A 141 -1.33 -7.32 -12.44
CA LEU A 141 -2.07 -6.42 -13.34
C LEU A 141 -3.58 -6.57 -13.17
N HIS A 142 -4.08 -7.80 -13.02
CA HIS A 142 -5.50 -8.04 -12.75
C HIS A 142 -5.96 -7.43 -11.41
N LYS A 143 -5.11 -7.53 -10.40
CA LYS A 143 -5.39 -6.92 -9.09
C LYS A 143 -5.34 -5.40 -9.18
N MET A 144 -4.35 -4.85 -9.88
CA MET A 144 -4.18 -3.42 -10.10
C MET A 144 -5.40 -2.84 -10.84
N LEU A 145 -5.84 -3.47 -11.93
CA LEU A 145 -7.04 -3.08 -12.66
C LEU A 145 -8.30 -3.10 -11.78
N ARG A 146 -8.46 -4.12 -10.95
CA ARG A 146 -9.60 -4.20 -10.04
C ARG A 146 -9.56 -3.11 -8.98
N GLU A 147 -8.40 -2.87 -8.37
CA GLU A 147 -8.24 -1.88 -7.30
C GLU A 147 -8.27 -0.44 -7.81
N SER A 148 -7.85 -0.19 -9.07
CA SER A 148 -7.96 1.14 -9.69
C SER A 148 -9.40 1.67 -9.76
N ARG A 149 -10.38 0.76 -9.89
CA ARG A 149 -11.82 1.11 -9.91
C ARG A 149 -12.32 1.75 -8.61
N TYR A 150 -11.57 1.58 -7.51
CA TYR A 150 -11.87 2.18 -6.20
C TYR A 150 -11.10 3.48 -5.95
N VAL A 151 -10.26 3.90 -6.91
CA VAL A 151 -9.48 5.14 -6.80
C VAL A 151 -10.10 6.20 -7.72
N ASN A 152 -10.63 7.26 -7.11
CA ASN A 152 -11.21 8.36 -7.88
C ASN A 152 -10.11 9.15 -8.61
N GLY A 153 -10.41 9.63 -9.82
CA GLY A 153 -9.47 10.41 -10.62
C GLY A 153 -8.41 9.58 -11.34
N LEU A 154 -8.57 8.25 -11.40
CA LEU A 154 -7.69 7.32 -12.10
C LEU A 154 -8.51 6.47 -13.07
N GLU A 155 -8.03 6.35 -14.31
CA GLU A 155 -8.58 5.45 -15.34
C GLU A 155 -7.46 4.61 -15.94
N VAL A 156 -7.67 3.29 -16.01
CA VAL A 156 -6.74 2.39 -16.72
C VAL A 156 -7.07 2.39 -18.20
N THR A 157 -6.13 2.82 -19.04
CA THR A 157 -6.30 2.94 -20.50
C THR A 157 -6.02 1.65 -21.25
N GLY A 158 -5.21 0.74 -20.67
CA GLY A 158 -4.87 -0.54 -21.26
C GLY A 158 -3.56 -1.12 -20.74
N TYR A 159 -3.09 -2.17 -21.40
CA TYR A 159 -1.82 -2.79 -21.03
C TYR A 159 -0.95 -3.18 -22.23
N TYR A 160 0.34 -3.31 -21.96
CA TYR A 160 1.36 -3.78 -22.88
C TYR A 160 2.22 -4.86 -22.22
N THR A 161 2.62 -5.87 -23.01
CA THR A 161 3.68 -6.82 -22.63
C THR A 161 4.52 -7.18 -23.85
N SER A 162 5.80 -7.41 -23.63
CA SER A 162 6.72 -7.91 -24.67
C SER A 162 6.71 -9.44 -24.79
N GLN A 163 5.93 -10.14 -23.97
CA GLN A 163 5.84 -11.61 -23.99
C GLN A 163 4.73 -12.06 -24.94
N THR A 164 5.01 -13.09 -25.73
CA THR A 164 4.04 -13.68 -26.68
C THR A 164 2.93 -14.45 -25.99
N GLU A 165 3.26 -15.12 -24.88
CA GLU A 165 2.28 -15.80 -24.02
C GLU A 165 2.06 -14.94 -22.77
N HIS A 166 0.86 -14.44 -22.59
CA HIS A 166 0.50 -13.60 -21.46
C HIS A 166 -0.93 -13.83 -21.00
N ASP A 167 -1.19 -13.58 -19.73
CA ASP A 167 -2.54 -13.54 -19.16
C ASP A 167 -3.33 -12.39 -19.82
N VAL A 168 -4.55 -12.66 -20.25
CA VAL A 168 -5.44 -11.64 -20.79
C VAL A 168 -6.00 -10.81 -19.63
N VAL A 169 -5.72 -9.51 -19.65
CA VAL A 169 -6.28 -8.54 -18.71
C VAL A 169 -7.56 -7.95 -19.30
N GLU A 170 -8.59 -7.75 -18.51
CA GLU A 170 -9.88 -7.20 -18.95
C GLU A 170 -9.81 -5.69 -19.24
N CYS A 171 -8.85 -5.28 -20.08
CA CYS A 171 -8.71 -3.93 -20.61
C CYS A 171 -8.00 -3.97 -21.97
N PRO A 172 -7.97 -2.87 -22.76
CA PRO A 172 -7.35 -2.84 -24.09
C PRO A 172 -5.88 -3.28 -24.07
N PHE A 173 -5.51 -4.12 -25.05
CA PHE A 173 -4.14 -4.57 -25.26
C PHE A 173 -3.48 -3.76 -26.38
N TYR A 174 -2.19 -3.40 -26.20
CA TYR A 174 -1.39 -2.68 -27.18
C TYR A 174 -0.15 -3.50 -27.55
N GLU A 175 0.08 -3.67 -28.86
CA GLU A 175 1.23 -4.44 -29.37
C GLU A 175 2.57 -3.72 -29.19
N HIS A 176 2.53 -2.39 -29.10
CA HIS A 176 3.72 -1.55 -28.98
C HIS A 176 3.64 -0.65 -27.76
N TYR A 177 4.72 -0.60 -26.97
CA TYR A 177 4.79 0.23 -25.78
C TYR A 177 4.53 1.71 -26.06
N GLY A 178 5.03 2.22 -27.21
CA GLY A 178 4.77 3.60 -27.63
C GLY A 178 3.29 3.95 -27.74
N GLN A 179 2.47 3.03 -28.28
CA GLN A 179 1.03 3.25 -28.42
C GLN A 179 0.35 3.41 -27.04
N LEU A 180 0.76 2.60 -26.06
CA LEU A 180 0.27 2.75 -24.68
C LEU A 180 0.72 4.08 -24.06
N LEU A 181 1.97 4.50 -24.30
CA LEU A 181 2.48 5.77 -23.82
C LEU A 181 1.72 6.96 -24.41
N ASP A 182 1.37 6.93 -25.67
CA ASP A 182 0.70 8.05 -26.36
C ASP A 182 -0.66 8.40 -25.71
N ILE A 183 -1.35 7.41 -25.17
CA ILE A 183 -2.69 7.57 -24.59
C ILE A 183 -2.68 7.64 -23.04
N SER A 184 -1.53 7.52 -22.41
CA SER A 184 -1.41 7.47 -20.95
C SER A 184 -0.70 8.73 -20.42
N ASP A 185 -1.07 9.16 -19.21
CA ASP A 185 -0.35 10.21 -18.46
C ASP A 185 0.72 9.59 -17.56
N ALA A 186 0.49 8.35 -17.16
CA ALA A 186 1.34 7.57 -16.28
C ALA A 186 1.36 6.09 -16.67
N VAL A 187 2.40 5.37 -16.23
CA VAL A 187 2.47 3.92 -16.40
C VAL A 187 2.77 3.20 -15.09
N TYR A 188 2.09 2.06 -14.89
CA TYR A 188 2.42 1.08 -13.87
C TYR A 188 3.23 -0.05 -14.50
N ILE A 189 4.45 -0.30 -13.99
CA ILE A 189 5.37 -1.29 -14.54
C ILE A 189 5.53 -2.46 -13.56
N ALA A 190 5.15 -3.66 -14.00
CA ALA A 190 5.27 -4.93 -13.28
C ALA A 190 5.89 -6.02 -14.18
N ALA A 191 6.86 -5.64 -14.97
CA ALA A 191 7.67 -6.53 -15.81
C ALA A 191 8.76 -7.24 -14.97
N LEU A 192 9.61 -8.06 -15.60
CA LEU A 192 10.81 -8.58 -14.93
C LEU A 192 11.78 -7.44 -14.59
N PRO A 193 12.46 -7.49 -13.44
CA PRO A 193 13.35 -6.41 -12.96
C PRO A 193 14.41 -5.96 -13.96
N GLU A 194 14.93 -6.88 -14.77
CA GLU A 194 15.91 -6.60 -15.81
C GLU A 194 15.38 -5.70 -16.94
N LYS A 195 14.05 -5.62 -17.08
CA LYS A 195 13.36 -4.78 -18.07
C LYS A 195 12.98 -3.41 -17.52
N HIS A 196 13.01 -3.22 -16.20
CA HIS A 196 12.51 -2.02 -15.56
C HIS A 196 13.26 -0.77 -16.03
N TYR A 197 14.61 -0.83 -16.11
CA TYR A 197 15.42 0.32 -16.49
C TYR A 197 15.00 0.90 -17.85
N ASP A 198 14.92 0.07 -18.88
CA ASP A 198 14.57 0.53 -20.24
C ASP A 198 13.13 1.01 -20.33
N LEU A 199 12.19 0.31 -19.69
CA LEU A 199 10.77 0.68 -19.68
C LEU A 199 10.54 2.01 -18.96
N ILE A 200 11.15 2.20 -17.78
CA ILE A 200 11.05 3.43 -17.00
C ILE A 200 11.70 4.59 -17.78
N ARG A 201 12.90 4.38 -18.30
CA ARG A 201 13.61 5.40 -19.06
C ARG A 201 12.78 5.89 -20.24
N THR A 202 12.25 4.95 -21.03
CA THR A 202 11.40 5.27 -22.20
C THR A 202 10.15 6.07 -21.78
N ALA A 203 9.48 5.67 -20.70
CA ALA A 203 8.32 6.40 -20.20
C ALA A 203 8.67 7.82 -19.71
N LEU A 204 9.75 7.97 -18.95
CA LEU A 204 10.21 9.28 -18.46
C LEU A 204 10.65 10.20 -19.62
N GLU A 205 11.34 9.66 -20.64
CA GLU A 205 11.73 10.40 -21.83
C GLU A 205 10.51 10.88 -22.61
N ALA A 206 9.44 10.06 -22.68
CA ALA A 206 8.14 10.41 -23.24
C ALA A 206 7.31 11.35 -22.32
N GLY A 207 7.86 11.79 -21.19
CA GLY A 207 7.22 12.73 -20.27
C GLY A 207 6.10 12.12 -19.43
N LYS A 208 6.09 10.79 -19.21
CA LYS A 208 5.09 10.10 -18.41
C LYS A 208 5.54 9.92 -16.96
N HIS A 209 4.60 9.89 -16.03
CA HIS A 209 4.84 9.50 -14.63
C HIS A 209 4.96 7.97 -14.54
N VAL A 210 5.71 7.46 -13.57
CA VAL A 210 5.98 6.03 -13.46
C VAL A 210 5.76 5.55 -12.04
N LEU A 211 4.93 4.51 -11.89
CA LEU A 211 4.82 3.65 -10.72
C LEU A 211 5.42 2.29 -11.11
N CYS A 212 6.52 1.88 -10.48
CA CYS A 212 7.21 0.65 -10.85
C CYS A 212 7.37 -0.29 -9.67
N GLU A 213 7.03 -1.59 -9.86
CA GLU A 213 7.32 -2.62 -8.87
C GLU A 213 8.78 -2.60 -8.47
N SER A 214 9.04 -2.81 -7.18
CA SER A 214 10.40 -2.88 -6.66
C SER A 214 11.03 -4.26 -6.91
N PRO A 215 12.33 -4.31 -7.27
CA PRO A 215 13.28 -3.20 -7.37
C PRO A 215 13.06 -2.35 -8.63
N ILE A 216 13.27 -1.03 -8.55
CA ILE A 216 13.15 -0.12 -9.71
C ILE A 216 14.17 -0.46 -10.81
N ALA A 217 15.33 -0.94 -10.42
CA ALA A 217 16.40 -1.38 -11.32
C ALA A 217 17.23 -2.48 -10.66
N VAL A 218 18.05 -3.17 -11.44
CA VAL A 218 18.90 -4.25 -10.95
C VAL A 218 20.29 -3.79 -10.51
N THR A 219 20.61 -2.50 -10.69
CA THR A 219 21.86 -1.89 -10.19
C THR A 219 21.59 -0.55 -9.52
N ARG A 220 22.47 -0.19 -8.58
CA ARG A 220 22.45 1.10 -7.87
C ARG A 220 22.59 2.28 -8.84
N SER A 221 23.49 2.16 -9.82
CA SER A 221 23.75 3.21 -10.80
C SER A 221 22.53 3.49 -11.69
N GLN A 222 21.87 2.42 -12.19
CA GLN A 222 20.63 2.54 -12.98
C GLN A 222 19.51 3.21 -12.17
N CYS A 223 19.32 2.80 -10.92
CA CYS A 223 18.33 3.43 -10.04
C CYS A 223 18.56 4.93 -9.89
N ARG A 224 19.79 5.33 -9.59
CA ARG A 224 20.19 6.73 -9.45
C ARG A 224 19.97 7.52 -10.74
N GLU A 225 20.35 6.97 -11.90
CA GLU A 225 20.15 7.59 -13.21
C GLU A 225 18.66 7.83 -13.48
N LEU A 226 17.79 6.85 -13.23
CA LEU A 226 16.35 6.98 -13.41
C LEU A 226 15.74 8.04 -12.48
N MET A 227 16.17 8.12 -11.22
CA MET A 227 15.73 9.14 -10.27
C MET A 227 16.14 10.55 -10.73
N MET A 228 17.38 10.70 -11.24
CA MET A 228 17.84 11.96 -11.79
C MET A 228 17.08 12.35 -13.07
N LEU A 229 16.78 11.38 -13.93
CA LEU A 229 15.98 11.61 -15.14
C LEU A 229 14.55 12.04 -14.78
N ALA A 230 13.91 11.38 -13.84
CA ALA A 230 12.57 11.72 -13.35
C ALA A 230 12.54 13.18 -12.84
N LYS A 231 13.51 13.55 -12.00
CA LYS A 231 13.67 14.93 -11.52
C LYS A 231 13.88 15.92 -12.65
N LYS A 232 14.76 15.61 -13.62
CA LYS A 232 15.04 16.47 -14.79
C LYS A 232 13.79 16.68 -15.65
N LYS A 233 12.99 15.64 -15.82
CA LYS A 233 11.74 15.68 -16.63
C LYS A 233 10.55 16.24 -15.84
N ASN A 234 10.71 16.53 -14.56
CA ASN A 234 9.63 16.91 -13.65
C ASN A 234 8.49 15.88 -13.68
N ARG A 235 8.83 14.60 -13.50
CA ARG A 235 7.89 13.48 -13.46
C ARG A 235 8.10 12.67 -12.19
N ALA A 236 7.02 12.13 -11.66
CA ALA A 236 7.07 11.20 -10.53
C ALA A 236 7.63 9.85 -11.02
N LEU A 237 8.62 9.33 -10.29
CA LEU A 237 9.04 7.93 -10.34
C LEU A 237 8.88 7.35 -8.94
N VAL A 238 7.97 6.41 -8.77
CA VAL A 238 7.56 5.88 -7.47
C VAL A 238 7.81 4.38 -7.43
N ALA A 239 8.45 3.93 -6.36
CA ALA A 239 8.63 2.52 -6.09
C ALA A 239 7.32 1.91 -5.55
N ALA A 240 6.78 0.94 -6.28
CA ALA A 240 5.61 0.18 -5.89
C ALA A 240 6.03 -0.93 -4.92
N THR A 241 5.83 -0.68 -3.65
CA THR A 241 5.93 -1.68 -2.58
C THR A 241 4.74 -1.46 -1.66
N LYS A 242 3.63 -2.08 -1.98
CA LYS A 242 2.30 -1.86 -1.36
C LYS A 242 2.30 -1.86 0.16
N THR A 243 3.22 -2.61 0.81
CA THR A 243 3.38 -2.62 2.27
C THR A 243 3.68 -1.23 2.83
N ALA A 244 4.51 -0.42 2.13
CA ALA A 244 4.88 0.93 2.55
C ALA A 244 3.67 1.88 2.66
N TYR A 245 2.63 1.60 1.90
CA TYR A 245 1.42 2.44 1.81
C TYR A 245 0.30 1.95 2.74
N ALA A 246 0.40 0.73 3.29
CA ALA A 246 -0.59 0.18 4.21
C ALA A 246 -0.63 0.97 5.53
N THR A 247 -1.85 1.34 5.97
CA THR A 247 -2.06 2.17 7.16
C THR A 247 -1.41 1.58 8.41
N ALA A 248 -1.60 0.26 8.66
CA ALA A 248 -0.99 -0.43 9.78
C ALA A 248 0.54 -0.31 9.77
N TYR A 249 1.17 -0.52 8.60
CA TYR A 249 2.62 -0.46 8.45
C TYR A 249 3.15 0.98 8.68
N ARG A 250 2.51 1.98 8.09
CA ARG A 250 2.87 3.40 8.30
C ARG A 250 2.77 3.78 9.78
N ARG A 251 1.70 3.35 10.46
CA ARG A 251 1.51 3.61 11.88
C ARG A 251 2.58 2.92 12.74
N LEU A 252 2.93 1.67 12.42
CA LEU A 252 4.02 0.93 13.05
C LEU A 252 5.33 1.73 12.98
N ILE A 253 5.75 2.11 11.76
CA ILE A 253 7.00 2.86 11.53
C ILE A 253 7.00 4.17 12.34
N LEU A 254 5.88 4.90 12.34
CA LEU A 254 5.74 6.14 13.11
C LEU A 254 5.90 5.90 14.62
N LEU A 255 5.24 4.87 15.18
CA LEU A 255 5.31 4.55 16.60
C LEU A 255 6.71 4.09 17.02
N VAL A 256 7.39 3.31 16.20
CA VAL A 256 8.79 2.91 16.46
C VAL A 256 9.70 4.15 16.45
N LYS A 257 9.60 4.99 15.43
CA LYS A 257 10.39 6.23 15.32
C LYS A 257 10.09 7.24 16.43
N SER A 258 8.88 7.22 17.00
CA SER A 258 8.54 8.05 18.17
C SER A 258 9.11 7.54 19.50
N GLY A 259 9.88 6.43 19.49
CA GLY A 259 10.55 5.88 20.66
C GLY A 259 9.67 4.99 21.55
N LYS A 260 8.51 4.52 21.07
CA LYS A 260 7.60 3.64 21.84
C LYS A 260 8.28 2.38 22.37
N ILE A 261 9.21 1.80 21.61
CA ILE A 261 9.99 0.63 22.02
C ILE A 261 11.43 0.97 22.46
N GLY A 262 11.74 2.26 22.63
CA GLY A 262 13.11 2.72 22.90
C GLY A 262 13.97 2.75 21.63
N GLN A 263 15.29 2.58 21.80
CA GLN A 263 16.22 2.45 20.68
C GLN A 263 16.03 1.09 19.99
N VAL A 264 15.94 1.08 18.65
CA VAL A 264 15.86 -0.16 17.88
C VAL A 264 17.22 -0.85 17.86
N VAL A 265 17.25 -2.13 18.20
CA VAL A 265 18.46 -2.96 18.28
C VAL A 265 18.47 -4.05 17.22
N SER A 266 17.29 -4.60 16.86
CA SER A 266 17.18 -5.62 15.81
C SER A 266 15.92 -5.42 14.97
N VAL A 267 16.05 -5.73 13.66
CA VAL A 267 14.90 -5.82 12.72
C VAL A 267 14.98 -7.14 12.00
N ASP A 268 13.97 -8.00 12.16
CA ASP A 268 13.91 -9.33 11.58
C ASP A 268 12.66 -9.46 10.70
N ALA A 269 12.84 -9.60 9.37
CA ALA A 269 11.77 -9.65 8.39
C ALA A 269 11.78 -10.95 7.59
N THR A 270 10.65 -11.68 7.57
CA THR A 270 10.54 -12.94 6.81
C THR A 270 9.43 -12.83 5.77
N CYS A 271 9.77 -13.01 4.48
CA CYS A 271 8.83 -13.07 3.37
C CYS A 271 8.99 -14.37 2.59
N THR A 272 8.17 -15.36 2.85
CA THR A 272 8.24 -16.66 2.17
C THR A 272 6.90 -17.10 1.61
N SER A 273 6.95 -17.74 0.45
CA SER A 273 5.82 -18.43 -0.16
C SER A 273 6.30 -19.74 -0.78
N LEU A 274 5.52 -20.79 -0.68
CA LEU A 274 5.82 -22.03 -1.39
C LEU A 274 5.14 -21.98 -2.76
N GLN A 275 5.94 -21.88 -3.81
CA GLN A 275 5.47 -21.97 -5.19
C GLN A 275 5.87 -23.33 -5.76
N ASP A 276 4.97 -23.91 -6.51
CA ASP A 276 5.31 -25.11 -7.29
C ASP A 276 6.16 -24.70 -8.48
N LEU A 277 7.44 -25.04 -8.39
CA LEU A 277 8.44 -24.79 -9.42
C LEU A 277 8.95 -26.10 -10.05
N THR A 278 8.36 -27.24 -9.67
CA THR A 278 8.88 -28.58 -9.95
C THR A 278 8.93 -28.85 -11.45
N ASP A 279 7.85 -28.52 -12.15
CA ASP A 279 7.71 -28.80 -13.58
C ASP A 279 8.25 -27.71 -14.51
N LYS A 280 8.80 -26.59 -13.94
CA LYS A 280 9.34 -25.51 -14.74
C LYS A 280 10.70 -25.85 -15.35
N THR A 281 10.83 -25.60 -16.64
CA THR A 281 12.11 -25.65 -17.35
C THR A 281 13.04 -24.49 -16.96
N SER A 282 14.33 -24.60 -17.25
CA SER A 282 15.28 -23.49 -17.06
C SER A 282 14.86 -22.21 -17.79
N GLY A 283 14.28 -22.33 -18.98
CA GLY A 283 13.78 -21.18 -19.77
C GLY A 283 12.59 -20.50 -19.09
N GLU A 284 11.65 -21.26 -18.55
CA GLU A 284 10.52 -20.71 -17.81
C GLU A 284 10.92 -20.08 -16.48
N LEU A 285 11.92 -20.64 -15.77
CA LEU A 285 12.46 -20.04 -14.56
C LEU A 285 13.10 -18.68 -14.82
N LYS A 286 13.79 -18.48 -15.95
CA LYS A 286 14.34 -17.17 -16.35
C LYS A 286 13.28 -16.12 -16.59
N ASN A 287 12.06 -16.52 -16.90
CA ASN A 287 10.90 -15.63 -17.06
C ASN A 287 10.09 -15.45 -15.77
N CYS A 288 10.62 -15.92 -14.63
CA CYS A 288 9.99 -15.76 -13.32
C CYS A 288 10.86 -14.87 -12.42
N TRP A 289 10.20 -14.12 -11.56
CA TRP A 289 10.88 -13.42 -10.47
C TRP A 289 11.45 -14.46 -9.50
N ASN A 290 12.73 -14.41 -9.20
CA ASN A 290 13.38 -15.21 -8.17
C ASN A 290 13.04 -14.68 -6.76
N SER A 291 13.53 -15.32 -5.68
CA SER A 291 13.14 -14.97 -4.31
C SER A 291 13.61 -13.57 -3.90
N ILE A 292 14.87 -13.25 -4.18
CA ILE A 292 15.45 -11.96 -3.78
C ILE A 292 14.79 -10.79 -4.51
N ASN A 293 14.49 -10.90 -5.79
CA ASN A 293 13.82 -9.86 -6.55
C ASN A 293 12.34 -9.70 -6.14
N ALA A 294 11.64 -10.82 -5.88
CA ALA A 294 10.21 -10.79 -5.56
C ALA A 294 9.90 -10.31 -4.14
N TRP A 295 10.71 -10.71 -3.16
CA TRP A 295 10.46 -10.48 -1.74
C TRP A 295 11.50 -9.59 -1.06
N GLY A 296 12.71 -9.51 -1.62
CA GLY A 296 13.80 -8.72 -1.06
C GLY A 296 13.45 -7.27 -0.82
N PRO A 297 12.87 -6.55 -1.78
CA PRO A 297 12.48 -5.15 -1.58
C PRO A 297 11.54 -4.94 -0.40
N ALA A 298 10.51 -5.79 -0.27
CA ALA A 298 9.57 -5.71 0.85
C ALA A 298 10.25 -6.02 2.20
N ALA A 299 11.12 -7.05 2.24
CA ALA A 299 11.83 -7.45 3.47
C ALA A 299 12.91 -6.44 3.90
N MET A 300 13.58 -5.78 2.95
CA MET A 300 14.56 -4.71 3.22
C MET A 300 13.92 -3.40 3.66
N LEU A 301 12.67 -3.15 3.28
CA LEU A 301 11.99 -1.89 3.53
C LEU A 301 11.97 -1.50 5.03
N PRO A 302 11.48 -2.32 5.99
CA PRO A 302 11.48 -1.97 7.41
C PRO A 302 12.90 -1.80 7.95
N ILE A 303 13.88 -2.56 7.47
CA ILE A 303 15.28 -2.47 7.87
C ILE A 303 15.80 -1.08 7.54
N PHE A 304 15.71 -0.67 6.28
CA PHE A 304 16.25 0.62 5.84
C PHE A 304 15.43 1.82 6.32
N GLN A 305 14.14 1.66 6.56
CA GLN A 305 13.33 2.74 7.13
C GLN A 305 13.63 3.00 8.62
N LEU A 306 14.03 1.98 9.38
CA LEU A 306 14.25 2.08 10.81
C LEU A 306 15.73 2.25 11.18
N LEU A 307 16.64 1.58 10.48
CA LEU A 307 18.08 1.60 10.78
C LEU A 307 18.90 2.43 9.79
N GLY A 308 18.27 2.88 8.69
CA GLY A 308 18.98 3.59 7.61
C GLY A 308 19.65 2.65 6.61
N THR A 309 20.29 3.25 5.60
CA THR A 309 20.91 2.51 4.47
C THR A 309 22.43 2.31 4.64
N ASP A 310 23.03 2.89 5.70
CA ASP A 310 24.48 2.90 5.96
C ASP A 310 24.89 1.76 6.90
N TYR A 311 24.62 0.51 6.49
CA TYR A 311 25.09 -0.67 7.20
C TYR A 311 26.62 -0.84 7.05
N THR A 312 27.27 -1.35 8.09
CA THR A 312 28.72 -1.56 8.11
C THR A 312 29.14 -2.74 7.25
N THR A 313 28.44 -3.87 7.42
CA THR A 313 28.67 -5.09 6.65
C THR A 313 27.36 -5.81 6.35
N LYS A 314 27.36 -6.70 5.37
CA LYS A 314 26.29 -7.64 5.13
C LYS A 314 26.83 -9.01 4.76
N ARG A 315 26.04 -10.04 5.00
CA ARG A 315 26.32 -11.42 4.59
C ARG A 315 25.08 -12.00 3.92
N ILE A 316 25.26 -12.55 2.71
CA ILE A 316 24.19 -13.18 1.94
C ILE A 316 24.41 -14.70 1.96
N ILE A 317 23.39 -15.46 2.34
CA ILE A 317 23.38 -16.92 2.29
C ILE A 317 22.21 -17.33 1.39
N THR A 318 22.50 -18.08 0.33
CA THR A 318 21.49 -18.39 -0.69
C THR A 318 21.49 -19.84 -1.10
N LYS A 319 20.30 -20.38 -1.38
CA LYS A 319 20.07 -21.65 -2.05
C LYS A 319 19.49 -21.37 -3.43
N VAL A 320 20.21 -21.75 -4.45
CA VAL A 320 19.79 -21.58 -5.86
C VAL A 320 19.17 -22.85 -6.42
N ASP A 321 18.36 -22.72 -7.45
CA ASP A 321 17.86 -23.84 -8.23
C ASP A 321 18.97 -24.36 -9.14
N SER A 322 19.23 -25.67 -9.09
CA SER A 322 20.29 -26.28 -9.89
C SER A 322 20.04 -26.22 -11.39
N ARG A 323 18.81 -26.03 -11.83
CA ARG A 323 18.40 -25.93 -13.24
C ARG A 323 18.60 -24.53 -13.83
N CYS A 324 18.66 -23.48 -13.00
CA CYS A 324 18.74 -22.10 -13.47
C CYS A 324 19.71 -21.30 -12.59
N GLU A 325 20.90 -21.03 -13.12
CA GLU A 325 21.89 -20.23 -12.42
C GLU A 325 21.33 -18.85 -12.07
N GLY A 326 21.55 -18.41 -10.83
CA GLY A 326 21.07 -17.12 -10.32
C GLY A 326 19.60 -17.09 -9.88
N PHE A 327 18.84 -18.17 -10.10
CA PHE A 327 17.47 -18.27 -9.59
C PHE A 327 17.48 -18.82 -8.16
N ASP A 328 17.34 -17.93 -7.17
CA ASP A 328 17.31 -18.35 -5.78
C ASP A 328 15.92 -18.88 -5.36
N LEU A 329 15.96 -20.00 -4.65
CA LEU A 329 14.79 -20.60 -3.99
C LEU A 329 14.61 -20.04 -2.58
N PHE A 330 15.72 -19.63 -1.96
CA PHE A 330 15.80 -19.07 -0.62
C PHE A 330 17.05 -18.22 -0.49
N THR A 331 16.88 -17.05 0.12
CA THR A 331 18.01 -16.16 0.46
C THR A 331 17.79 -15.58 1.85
N LYS A 332 18.84 -15.65 2.68
CA LYS A 332 18.94 -14.96 3.96
C LYS A 332 20.01 -13.87 3.84
N ILE A 333 19.73 -12.68 4.37
CA ILE A 333 20.71 -11.59 4.45
C ILE A 333 20.77 -11.11 5.89
N ASP A 334 21.97 -11.03 6.44
CA ASP A 334 22.25 -10.42 7.73
C ASP A 334 22.98 -9.08 7.48
N PHE A 335 22.56 -8.03 8.17
CA PHE A 335 23.16 -6.69 8.12
C PHE A 335 23.69 -6.32 9.51
N GLU A 336 24.86 -5.72 9.56
CA GLU A 336 25.46 -5.17 10.78
C GLU A 336 25.50 -3.65 10.69
N TYR A 337 25.05 -3.01 11.75
CA TYR A 337 25.10 -1.56 11.95
C TYR A 337 25.97 -1.28 13.20
N PRO A 338 26.45 -0.05 13.42
CA PRO A 338 27.25 0.25 14.62
C PRO A 338 26.58 -0.12 15.95
N ASP A 339 25.27 0.10 16.06
CA ASP A 339 24.52 -0.11 17.29
C ASP A 339 23.29 -1.03 17.11
N ALA A 340 23.16 -1.70 15.96
CA ALA A 340 22.03 -2.56 15.66
C ALA A 340 22.39 -3.68 14.69
N THR A 341 21.51 -4.65 14.57
CA THR A 341 21.59 -5.71 13.57
C THR A 341 20.26 -5.86 12.85
N ALA A 342 20.29 -6.43 11.64
CA ALA A 342 19.06 -6.83 10.99
C ALA A 342 19.24 -8.13 10.23
N SER A 343 18.16 -8.90 10.12
CA SER A 343 18.14 -10.06 9.25
C SER A 343 16.87 -10.12 8.42
N LEU A 344 17.00 -10.66 7.20
CA LEU A 344 15.85 -10.99 6.39
C LEU A 344 15.94 -12.43 5.85
N LYS A 345 14.79 -13.04 5.65
CA LYS A 345 14.63 -14.33 4.96
C LYS A 345 13.59 -14.17 3.86
N VAL A 346 13.99 -14.48 2.64
CA VAL A 346 13.10 -14.48 1.47
C VAL A 346 13.13 -15.81 0.75
N GLY A 347 11.99 -16.27 0.26
CA GLY A 347 11.93 -17.57 -0.40
C GLY A 347 10.64 -17.80 -1.18
N LYS A 348 10.78 -18.35 -2.38
CA LYS A 348 9.69 -18.88 -3.21
C LYS A 348 9.65 -20.40 -3.26
N GLY A 349 10.75 -21.05 -2.88
CA GLY A 349 10.86 -22.51 -2.75
C GLY A 349 10.85 -23.00 -1.30
N VAL A 350 10.61 -22.12 -0.33
CA VAL A 350 10.61 -22.42 1.11
C VAL A 350 9.45 -21.74 1.77
N LYS A 351 8.83 -22.40 2.77
CA LYS A 351 7.81 -21.83 3.63
C LYS A 351 8.34 -21.71 5.07
N SER A 352 8.17 -20.52 5.64
CA SER A 352 8.46 -20.22 7.04
C SER A 352 7.36 -19.32 7.57
N GLU A 353 7.33 -19.04 8.86
CA GLU A 353 6.50 -17.99 9.43
C GLU A 353 6.88 -16.64 8.80
N GLY A 354 5.89 -15.92 8.28
CA GLY A 354 6.07 -14.65 7.57
C GLY A 354 5.82 -13.48 8.50
N GLU A 355 6.64 -13.32 9.53
CA GLU A 355 6.55 -12.32 10.58
C GLU A 355 7.55 -11.18 10.38
N LEU A 356 7.25 -10.02 11.00
CA LEU A 356 8.18 -8.93 11.21
C LEU A 356 8.31 -8.69 12.73
N ILE A 357 9.55 -8.70 13.21
CA ILE A 357 9.89 -8.37 14.59
C ILE A 357 10.85 -7.18 14.59
N VAL A 358 10.51 -6.15 15.37
CA VAL A 358 11.39 -5.00 15.61
C VAL A 358 11.68 -4.94 17.11
N SER A 359 12.89 -5.28 17.49
CA SER A 359 13.33 -5.33 18.89
C SER A 359 13.94 -4.00 19.32
N GLY A 360 13.52 -3.49 20.47
CA GLY A 360 14.01 -2.25 21.05
C GLY A 360 14.38 -2.38 22.53
N THR A 361 14.97 -1.34 23.08
CA THR A 361 15.47 -1.32 24.48
C THR A 361 14.38 -1.23 25.55
N LYS A 362 13.11 -0.96 25.16
CA LYS A 362 11.97 -0.86 26.09
C LYS A 362 10.85 -1.86 25.80
N GLY A 363 10.88 -2.50 24.62
CA GLY A 363 9.88 -3.42 24.17
C GLY A 363 10.13 -3.81 22.72
N TYR A 364 9.19 -4.51 22.10
CA TYR A 364 9.31 -4.90 20.71
C TYR A 364 7.98 -4.82 19.98
N VAL A 365 8.06 -4.66 18.66
CA VAL A 365 6.89 -4.78 17.77
C VAL A 365 6.85 -6.18 17.18
N TYR A 366 5.66 -6.77 17.18
CA TYR A 366 5.37 -8.03 16.53
C TYR A 366 4.26 -7.85 15.49
N VAL A 367 4.54 -8.22 14.25
CA VAL A 367 3.56 -8.25 13.17
C VAL A 367 3.44 -9.69 12.69
N PRO A 368 2.28 -10.36 12.84
CA PRO A 368 2.12 -11.75 12.44
C PRO A 368 2.11 -11.92 10.93
N ALA A 369 2.25 -13.16 10.51
CA ALA A 369 2.15 -13.55 9.10
C ALA A 369 0.74 -13.32 8.52
N PRO A 370 0.62 -12.77 7.30
CA PRO A 370 1.70 -12.24 6.44
C PRO A 370 1.95 -10.76 6.76
N TRP A 371 3.07 -10.44 7.41
CA TRP A 371 3.38 -9.08 7.89
C TRP A 371 3.39 -8.02 6.77
N TRP A 372 3.62 -8.40 5.52
CA TRP A 372 3.59 -7.49 4.37
C TRP A 372 2.17 -7.13 3.90
N LYS A 373 1.16 -7.68 4.59
CA LYS A 373 -0.27 -7.35 4.46
C LYS A 373 -0.85 -7.23 5.87
N PRO A 374 -0.39 -6.28 6.67
CA PRO A 374 -0.73 -6.25 8.08
C PRO A 374 -2.18 -5.82 8.29
N SER A 375 -2.96 -6.64 9.01
CA SER A 375 -4.27 -6.28 9.54
C SER A 375 -4.18 -5.80 10.99
N TYR A 376 -3.11 -6.18 11.68
CA TYR A 376 -2.79 -5.68 13.02
C TYR A 376 -1.29 -5.84 13.31
N PHE A 377 -0.82 -5.16 14.34
CA PHE A 377 0.46 -5.38 14.98
C PHE A 377 0.34 -5.17 16.49
N GLU A 378 1.31 -5.67 17.22
CA GLU A 378 1.38 -5.53 18.67
C GLU A 378 2.67 -4.83 19.06
N ILE A 379 2.59 -3.96 20.06
CA ILE A 379 3.75 -3.50 20.82
C ILE A 379 3.72 -4.26 22.14
N ARG A 380 4.77 -5.01 22.42
CA ARG A 380 4.90 -5.85 23.60
C ARG A 380 6.03 -5.35 24.46
N TYR A 381 5.77 -5.30 25.75
CA TYR A 381 6.69 -4.85 26.79
C TYR A 381 7.03 -6.01 27.74
N GLU A 382 8.03 -5.81 28.62
CA GLU A 382 8.39 -6.79 29.65
C GLU A 382 7.20 -7.11 30.55
N ASN A 383 6.42 -6.09 30.94
CA ASN A 383 5.17 -6.30 31.67
C ASN A 383 4.02 -6.50 30.65
N PRO A 384 3.40 -7.70 30.55
CA PRO A 384 2.35 -7.98 29.59
C PRO A 384 1.09 -7.10 29.73
N VAL A 385 0.86 -6.47 30.88
CA VAL A 385 -0.27 -5.56 31.12
C VAL A 385 -0.16 -4.31 30.25
N ASP A 386 1.07 -3.91 29.89
CA ASP A 386 1.35 -2.73 29.07
C ASP A 386 1.29 -3.02 27.55
N ASN A 387 1.05 -4.26 27.16
CA ASN A 387 0.99 -4.65 25.76
C ASN A 387 -0.16 -3.94 25.05
N MET A 388 0.11 -3.47 23.84
CA MET A 388 -0.85 -2.75 23.01
C MET A 388 -1.02 -3.47 21.67
N ARG A 389 -2.26 -3.61 21.22
CA ARG A 389 -2.59 -4.17 19.90
C ARG A 389 -3.30 -3.13 19.07
N TYR A 390 -2.87 -2.95 17.83
CA TYR A 390 -3.37 -1.98 16.87
C TYR A 390 -3.96 -2.70 15.67
N PHE A 391 -5.26 -2.56 15.45
CA PHE A 391 -5.99 -3.16 14.34
C PHE A 391 -6.24 -2.15 13.24
N TYR A 392 -6.11 -2.61 11.99
CA TYR A 392 -6.36 -1.81 10.80
C TYR A 392 -7.01 -2.67 9.72
N GLN A 393 -8.00 -2.14 9.03
CA GLN A 393 -8.54 -2.79 7.86
C GLN A 393 -7.57 -2.58 6.69
N LEU A 394 -7.24 -3.67 5.97
CA LEU A 394 -6.42 -3.62 4.77
C LEU A 394 -7.29 -3.90 3.54
N ASP A 395 -7.65 -2.87 2.80
CA ASP A 395 -8.38 -2.99 1.54
C ASP A 395 -7.43 -3.26 0.37
N GLY A 396 -7.88 -4.10 -0.59
CA GLY A 396 -7.15 -4.33 -1.84
C GLY A 396 -5.72 -4.83 -1.68
N GLU A 397 -5.42 -5.50 -0.58
CA GLU A 397 -4.06 -5.95 -0.25
C GLU A 397 -3.01 -4.81 -0.20
N GLY A 398 -3.45 -3.57 -0.04
CA GLY A 398 -2.58 -2.38 -0.01
C GLY A 398 -2.39 -1.69 -1.37
N LEU A 399 -2.77 -2.30 -2.49
CA LEU A 399 -2.61 -1.71 -3.84
C LEU A 399 -3.40 -0.41 -4.01
N ARG A 400 -4.62 -0.36 -3.42
CA ARG A 400 -5.44 0.85 -3.45
C ARG A 400 -4.72 2.04 -2.83
N TYR A 401 -4.12 1.86 -1.67
CA TYR A 401 -3.37 2.92 -0.98
C TYR A 401 -2.14 3.38 -1.76
N GLU A 402 -1.49 2.45 -2.45
CA GLU A 402 -0.35 2.74 -3.33
C GLU A 402 -0.78 3.60 -4.52
N LEU A 403 -1.87 3.23 -5.20
CA LEU A 403 -2.44 4.01 -6.31
C LEU A 403 -2.86 5.41 -5.86
N VAL A 404 -3.51 5.52 -4.69
CA VAL A 404 -3.89 6.82 -4.11
C VAL A 404 -2.69 7.72 -3.91
N ASN A 405 -1.65 7.20 -3.26
CA ASN A 405 -0.42 7.97 -3.04
C ASN A 405 0.24 8.34 -4.38
N PHE A 406 0.21 7.47 -5.39
CA PHE A 406 0.75 7.77 -6.70
C PHE A 406 -0.02 8.90 -7.39
N VAL A 407 -1.36 8.88 -7.39
CA VAL A 407 -2.18 9.96 -7.97
C VAL A 407 -1.91 11.29 -7.26
N HIS A 408 -1.76 11.27 -5.93
CA HIS A 408 -1.36 12.46 -5.15
C HIS A 408 0.00 13.00 -5.59
N ALA A 409 0.97 12.11 -5.74
CA ALA A 409 2.31 12.49 -6.16
C ALA A 409 2.36 13.14 -7.55
N VAL A 410 1.49 12.68 -8.44
CA VAL A 410 1.34 13.27 -9.77
C VAL A 410 0.67 14.64 -9.70
N SER A 411 -0.35 14.80 -8.85
CA SER A 411 -1.13 16.03 -8.73
C SER A 411 -0.40 17.11 -7.92
N ASN A 412 0.29 16.73 -6.83
CA ASN A 412 0.96 17.61 -5.89
C ASN A 412 2.46 17.35 -5.89
N GLN A 413 3.23 18.11 -6.64
CA GLN A 413 4.67 17.93 -6.86
C GLN A 413 5.56 18.04 -5.59
N HIS A 414 4.99 18.20 -4.40
CA HIS A 414 5.70 18.39 -3.13
C HIS A 414 5.46 17.30 -2.09
N GLU A 415 4.89 16.16 -2.47
CA GLU A 415 4.56 15.11 -1.51
C GLU A 415 5.79 14.25 -1.16
N VAL A 416 5.94 13.97 0.15
CA VAL A 416 6.99 13.06 0.65
C VAL A 416 6.52 11.63 0.45
N PHE A 417 7.22 10.89 -0.40
CA PHE A 417 6.91 9.48 -0.63
C PHE A 417 7.23 8.61 0.60
N PRO A 418 6.42 7.59 0.88
CA PRO A 418 6.72 6.63 1.94
C PRO A 418 8.05 5.91 1.76
N ILE A 419 8.49 5.73 0.51
CA ILE A 419 9.79 5.13 0.15
C ILE A 419 10.68 6.24 -0.42
N GLN A 420 11.70 6.61 0.32
CA GLN A 420 12.68 7.60 -0.10
C GLN A 420 13.61 7.02 -1.17
N ASN A 421 14.17 7.88 -2.02
CA ASN A 421 15.04 7.48 -3.12
C ASN A 421 16.26 6.67 -2.66
N GLU A 422 16.84 7.05 -1.51
CA GLU A 422 17.99 6.40 -0.89
C GLU A 422 17.69 4.94 -0.53
N ILE A 423 16.45 4.65 -0.10
CA ILE A 423 16.01 3.29 0.20
C ILE A 423 15.91 2.46 -1.08
N SER A 424 15.30 3.00 -2.13
CA SER A 424 15.20 2.32 -3.44
C SER A 424 16.59 2.05 -4.01
N GLU A 425 17.51 3.02 -3.90
CA GLU A 425 18.90 2.88 -4.33
C GLU A 425 19.65 1.81 -3.53
N ALA A 426 19.46 1.76 -2.21
CA ALA A 426 20.07 0.75 -1.35
C ALA A 426 19.55 -0.66 -1.66
N ILE A 427 18.24 -0.80 -1.89
CA ILE A 427 17.62 -2.07 -2.31
C ILE A 427 18.25 -2.55 -3.63
N CYS A 428 18.32 -1.67 -4.64
CA CYS A 428 18.98 -2.00 -5.91
C CYS A 428 20.44 -2.39 -5.72
N GLY A 429 21.16 -1.74 -4.80
CA GLY A 429 22.56 -2.06 -4.48
C GLY A 429 22.74 -3.45 -3.84
N VAL A 430 21.84 -3.87 -2.96
CA VAL A 430 21.89 -5.23 -2.39
C VAL A 430 21.59 -6.29 -3.46
N ILE A 431 20.66 -6.03 -4.37
CA ILE A 431 20.35 -6.91 -5.50
C ILE A 431 21.51 -6.99 -6.48
N GLU A 432 22.18 -5.86 -6.75
CA GLU A 432 23.41 -5.82 -7.55
C GLU A 432 24.50 -6.67 -6.94
N ASP A 433 24.76 -6.56 -5.64
CA ASP A 433 25.75 -7.35 -4.92
C ASP A 433 25.40 -8.84 -4.94
N TYR A 434 24.11 -9.21 -4.85
CA TYR A 434 23.64 -10.57 -5.05
C TYR A 434 24.01 -11.08 -6.48
N THR A 435 23.70 -10.30 -7.49
CA THR A 435 23.98 -10.64 -8.91
C THR A 435 25.48 -10.77 -9.18
N LEU A 436 26.29 -9.90 -8.58
CA LEU A 436 27.75 -9.90 -8.68
C LEU A 436 28.42 -10.92 -7.75
N LYS A 437 27.64 -11.71 -7.00
CA LYS A 437 28.10 -12.73 -6.04
C LYS A 437 29.04 -12.16 -4.96
N LYS A 438 28.80 -10.89 -4.54
CA LYS A 438 29.54 -10.26 -3.44
C LYS A 438 28.95 -10.65 -2.09
N ASP A 439 29.83 -10.93 -1.12
CA ASP A 439 29.45 -11.28 0.27
C ASP A 439 28.46 -12.47 0.35
N ILE A 440 28.50 -13.39 -0.64
CA ILE A 440 27.54 -14.46 -0.81
C ILE A 440 28.14 -15.84 -0.50
N VAL A 441 27.33 -16.65 0.19
CA VAL A 441 27.60 -18.06 0.46
C VAL A 441 26.48 -18.90 -0.16
N PHE A 442 26.82 -19.84 -1.01
CA PHE A 442 25.88 -20.80 -1.60
C PHE A 442 25.79 -22.05 -0.73
N ILE A 443 24.53 -22.54 -0.50
CA ILE A 443 24.23 -23.74 0.27
C ILE A 443 23.41 -24.74 -0.54
#